data_1ef85e58a6354a9dbb747b60bd7db95b
#
_entry.id   1ef85e58a6354a9dbb747b60bd7db95b
#
_cell.length_a   1.000
_cell.length_b   1.000
_cell.length_c   1.000
_cell.angle_alpha   90.00
_cell.angle_beta   90.00
_cell.angle_gamma   90.00
#
_symmetry.space_group_name_H-M   'P 1'
#
loop_
_entity.id
_entity.type
_entity.pdbx_description
1 polymer ?
#
loop_
_entity_poly.entity_id
_entity_poly.type
_entity_poly.pdbx_seq_one_letter_code
_entity_poly.pdbx_strand_id
1 'polypeptide(L)'
;MLASFSEGIVPTLFSRIIRGEIPGRFVWSDERCVALLTIAPLRPGHALVVSREEVDEWTDADDDLVAHLMVVAKQIGAAQKSAFDAPRAGILIAGFEVPHLHLHVFPSWGIDDFDFSNADHDPEPAELDAAADALRAALRKAGHGDLVPSS
;
A
#
# COMPACT_ATOMS: atom_id res chain seq x y z
N MET A 1 -28.33 6.32 21.16
CA MET A 1 -27.47 5.19 21.20
C MET A 1 -26.90 4.82 19.86
N LEU A 2 -27.72 4.36 18.96
CA LEU A 2 -27.24 4.05 17.64
C LEU A 2 -26.69 5.29 16.93
N ALA A 3 -27.31 6.43 17.12
CA ALA A 3 -26.81 7.67 16.54
C ALA A 3 -25.39 7.96 16.99
N SER A 4 -25.10 7.72 18.27
CA SER A 4 -23.74 7.91 18.78
C SER A 4 -22.75 7.00 18.10
N PHE A 5 -23.15 5.75 17.86
CA PHE A 5 -22.28 4.83 17.14
C PHE A 5 -22.04 5.30 15.72
N SER A 6 -23.09 5.73 15.05
CA SER A 6 -22.97 6.22 13.68
C SER A 6 -22.04 7.41 13.60
N GLU A 7 -22.14 8.29 14.57
CA GLU A 7 -21.30 9.46 14.64
C GLU A 7 -19.85 9.09 14.93
N GLY A 8 -19.63 8.01 15.72
CA GLY A 8 -18.30 7.52 16.03
C GLY A 8 -17.63 6.80 14.88
N ILE A 9 -18.41 6.38 13.88
CA ILE A 9 -17.86 5.65 12.74
C ILE A 9 -17.49 6.65 11.65
N VAL A 10 -16.33 7.26 11.82
CA VAL A 10 -15.76 8.15 10.82
C VAL A 10 -14.90 7.30 9.87
N PRO A 11 -15.11 7.39 8.55
CA PRO A 11 -14.28 6.65 7.62
C PRO A 11 -12.81 7.02 7.79
N THR A 12 -11.95 6.01 7.72
CA THR A 12 -10.51 6.23 7.78
C THR A 12 -10.03 6.94 6.53
N LEU A 13 -8.81 7.48 6.60
CA LEU A 13 -8.17 8.07 5.43
C LEU A 13 -8.16 7.08 4.25
N PHE A 14 -7.81 5.81 4.50
CA PHE A 14 -7.73 4.84 3.43
C PHE A 14 -9.10 4.48 2.86
N SER A 15 -10.14 4.40 3.67
CA SER A 15 -11.50 4.21 3.16
C SER A 15 -11.91 5.34 2.23
N ARG A 16 -11.53 6.56 2.57
CA ARG A 16 -11.84 7.74 1.74
C ARG A 16 -11.07 7.71 0.42
N ILE A 17 -9.82 7.26 0.45
CA ILE A 17 -9.02 7.09 -0.76
C ILE A 17 -9.62 5.99 -1.63
N ILE A 18 -10.01 4.86 -1.04
CA ILE A 18 -10.62 3.74 -1.76
C ILE A 18 -11.93 4.15 -2.43
N ARG A 19 -12.71 5.01 -1.79
CA ARG A 19 -13.96 5.53 -2.35
C ARG A 19 -13.76 6.60 -3.42
N GLY A 20 -12.55 7.07 -3.62
CA GLY A 20 -12.26 8.13 -4.58
C GLY A 20 -12.48 9.54 -4.05
N GLU A 21 -12.75 9.70 -2.76
CA GLU A 21 -12.93 11.02 -2.13
C GLU A 21 -11.60 11.77 -2.00
N ILE A 22 -10.50 11.03 -1.86
CA ILE A 22 -9.15 11.56 -1.79
C ILE A 22 -8.33 10.82 -2.87
N PRO A 23 -7.54 11.53 -3.67
CA PRO A 23 -6.77 10.88 -4.74
C PRO A 23 -5.68 9.97 -4.19
N GLY A 24 -5.35 8.93 -4.96
CA GLY A 24 -4.26 8.00 -4.67
C GLY A 24 -3.73 7.41 -5.96
N ARG A 25 -2.47 6.97 -5.93
CA ARG A 25 -1.82 6.32 -7.08
C ARG A 25 -1.91 4.82 -6.91
N PHE A 26 -2.94 4.22 -7.47
CA PHE A 26 -3.22 2.80 -7.31
C PHE A 26 -2.37 1.96 -8.25
N VAL A 27 -1.85 0.86 -7.71
CA VAL A 27 -1.07 -0.12 -8.50
C VAL A 27 -1.72 -1.51 -8.48
N TRP A 28 -2.68 -1.73 -7.59
CA TRP A 28 -3.39 -3.01 -7.45
C TRP A 28 -4.79 -2.76 -6.92
N SER A 29 -5.77 -3.54 -7.42
CA SER A 29 -7.13 -3.49 -6.89
C SER A 29 -7.79 -4.85 -7.09
N ASP A 30 -8.20 -5.48 -6.01
CA ASP A 30 -8.99 -6.70 -6.04
C ASP A 30 -10.18 -6.59 -5.09
N GLU A 31 -10.90 -7.70 -4.85
CA GLU A 31 -12.11 -7.69 -4.03
C GLU A 31 -11.84 -7.41 -2.56
N ARG A 32 -10.63 -7.69 -2.07
CA ARG A 32 -10.31 -7.61 -0.65
C ARG A 32 -9.38 -6.46 -0.28
N CYS A 33 -8.59 -5.98 -1.24
CA CYS A 33 -7.60 -4.94 -0.95
C CYS A 33 -7.28 -4.10 -2.17
N VAL A 34 -6.60 -2.98 -1.90
CA VAL A 34 -5.96 -2.18 -2.92
C VAL A 34 -4.48 -2.02 -2.54
N ALA A 35 -3.66 -1.65 -3.51
CA ALA A 35 -2.32 -1.17 -3.21
C ALA A 35 -2.13 0.16 -3.90
N LEU A 36 -1.52 1.10 -3.20
CA LEU A 36 -1.25 2.44 -3.71
C LEU A 36 0.09 2.93 -3.17
N LEU A 37 0.68 3.91 -3.84
CA LEU A 37 1.93 4.47 -3.35
C LEU A 37 1.68 5.35 -2.14
N THR A 38 2.58 5.29 -1.17
CA THR A 38 2.62 6.25 -0.08
C THR A 38 3.12 7.60 -0.58
N ILE A 39 2.67 8.68 0.06
CA ILE A 39 3.18 10.03 -0.22
C ILE A 39 4.39 10.39 0.64
N ALA A 40 4.86 9.47 1.47
CA ALA A 40 6.07 9.63 2.29
C ALA A 40 6.94 8.38 2.13
N PRO A 41 7.53 8.16 0.94
CA PRO A 41 8.23 6.91 0.66
C PRO A 41 9.56 6.79 1.38
N LEU A 42 9.85 5.57 1.83
CA LEU A 42 11.19 5.19 2.29
C LEU A 42 12.15 5.07 1.11
N ARG A 43 11.63 4.58 0.00
CA ARG A 43 12.31 4.47 -1.29
C ARG A 43 11.29 4.67 -2.41
N PRO A 44 11.71 5.11 -3.59
CA PRO A 44 10.79 5.18 -4.74
C PRO A 44 10.09 3.84 -4.97
N GLY A 45 8.77 3.88 -5.12
CA GLY A 45 7.98 2.67 -5.30
C GLY A 45 7.42 2.07 -4.02
N HIS A 46 7.68 2.69 -2.88
CA HIS A 46 7.11 2.28 -1.60
C HIS A 46 5.58 2.28 -1.69
N ALA A 47 4.98 1.13 -1.52
CA ALA A 47 3.54 0.92 -1.66
C ALA A 47 2.91 0.52 -0.33
N LEU A 48 1.62 0.77 -0.24
CA LEU A 48 0.79 0.36 0.89
C LEU A 48 -0.23 -0.65 0.36
N VAL A 49 -0.27 -1.84 0.94
CA VAL A 49 -1.31 -2.83 0.67
C VAL A 49 -2.37 -2.66 1.75
N VAL A 50 -3.55 -2.23 1.36
CA VAL A 50 -4.57 -1.74 2.28
C VAL A 50 -5.83 -2.61 2.16
N SER A 51 -6.32 -3.11 3.30
CA SER A 51 -7.57 -3.87 3.32
C SER A 51 -8.76 -2.96 3.00
N ARG A 52 -9.76 -3.48 2.28
CA ARG A 52 -11.01 -2.74 2.09
C ARG A 52 -11.80 -2.67 3.38
N GLU A 53 -11.71 -3.70 4.23
CA GLU A 53 -12.31 -3.67 5.55
C GLU A 53 -11.55 -2.70 6.45
N GLU A 54 -12.29 -1.96 7.29
CA GLU A 54 -11.68 -1.09 8.29
C GLU A 54 -11.31 -1.87 9.55
N VAL A 55 -10.35 -2.76 9.42
CA VAL A 55 -9.73 -3.45 10.56
C VAL A 55 -8.50 -2.65 10.93
N ASP A 56 -8.35 -2.29 12.21
CA ASP A 56 -7.23 -1.48 12.65
C ASP A 56 -5.94 -2.29 12.70
N GLU A 57 -5.91 -3.33 13.53
CA GLU A 57 -4.70 -4.09 13.77
C GLU A 57 -4.71 -5.42 13.02
N TRP A 58 -3.55 -5.79 12.50
CA TRP A 58 -3.40 -7.05 11.76
C TRP A 58 -3.72 -8.28 12.63
N THR A 59 -3.49 -8.15 13.94
CA THR A 59 -3.76 -9.24 14.90
C THR A 59 -5.26 -9.48 15.11
N ASP A 60 -6.11 -8.54 14.72
CA ASP A 60 -7.57 -8.64 14.84
C ASP A 60 -8.23 -9.01 13.51
N ALA A 61 -7.46 -9.06 12.43
CA ALA A 61 -7.98 -9.39 11.12
C ALA A 61 -8.16 -10.91 10.98
N ASP A 62 -9.14 -11.33 10.18
CA ASP A 62 -9.33 -12.76 9.89
C ASP A 62 -8.08 -13.33 9.22
N ASP A 63 -7.81 -14.60 9.48
CA ASP A 63 -6.66 -15.29 8.92
C ASP A 63 -6.65 -15.22 7.39
N ASP A 64 -7.81 -15.38 6.76
CA ASP A 64 -7.91 -15.31 5.30
C ASP A 64 -7.54 -13.93 4.77
N LEU A 65 -7.92 -12.88 5.48
CA LEU A 65 -7.57 -11.52 5.08
C LEU A 65 -6.08 -11.29 5.22
N VAL A 66 -5.49 -11.69 6.34
CA VAL A 66 -4.03 -11.55 6.57
C VAL A 66 -3.27 -12.30 5.48
N ALA A 67 -3.68 -13.53 5.19
CA ALA A 67 -3.03 -14.34 4.16
C ALA A 67 -3.13 -13.67 2.78
N HIS A 68 -4.31 -13.14 2.44
CA HIS A 68 -4.52 -12.45 1.18
C HIS A 68 -3.61 -11.23 1.04
N LEU A 69 -3.56 -10.40 2.08
CA LEU A 69 -2.73 -9.19 2.08
C LEU A 69 -1.24 -9.55 1.90
N MET A 70 -0.79 -10.62 2.56
CA MET A 70 0.60 -11.04 2.45
C MET A 70 0.92 -11.55 1.04
N VAL A 71 0.00 -12.28 0.41
CA VAL A 71 0.20 -12.74 -0.97
C VAL A 71 0.27 -11.54 -1.93
N VAL A 72 -0.60 -10.56 -1.76
CA VAL A 72 -0.55 -9.35 -2.58
C VAL A 72 0.74 -8.59 -2.33
N ALA A 73 1.16 -8.45 -1.07
CA ALA A 73 2.42 -7.82 -0.74
C ALA A 73 3.61 -8.52 -1.43
N LYS A 74 3.56 -9.85 -1.50
CA LYS A 74 4.59 -10.64 -2.22
C LYS A 74 4.64 -10.26 -3.69
N GLN A 75 3.48 -10.11 -4.35
CA GLN A 75 3.44 -9.73 -5.76
C GLN A 75 3.97 -8.31 -5.97
N ILE A 76 3.57 -7.40 -5.10
CA ILE A 76 4.07 -6.01 -5.14
C ILE A 76 5.58 -5.99 -4.92
N GLY A 77 6.07 -6.72 -3.92
CA GLY A 77 7.50 -6.79 -3.61
C GLY A 77 8.33 -7.35 -4.78
N ALA A 78 7.83 -8.39 -5.42
CA ALA A 78 8.49 -8.96 -6.59
C ALA A 78 8.56 -7.93 -7.74
N ALA A 79 7.47 -7.19 -7.94
CA ALA A 79 7.44 -6.13 -8.96
C ALA A 79 8.41 -4.98 -8.62
N GLN A 80 8.51 -4.63 -7.34
CA GLN A 80 9.47 -3.61 -6.90
C GLN A 80 10.91 -4.02 -7.17
N LYS A 81 11.26 -5.25 -6.90
CA LYS A 81 12.61 -5.75 -7.17
C LYS A 81 12.93 -5.65 -8.67
N SER A 82 11.98 -5.98 -9.51
CA SER A 82 12.15 -5.93 -10.96
C SER A 82 12.18 -4.49 -11.47
N ALA A 83 11.22 -3.66 -11.04
CA ALA A 83 11.08 -2.31 -11.56
C ALA A 83 12.21 -1.38 -11.13
N PHE A 84 12.76 -1.57 -9.93
CA PHE A 84 13.76 -0.67 -9.35
C PHE A 84 15.13 -1.32 -9.19
N ASP A 85 15.29 -2.54 -9.72
CA ASP A 85 16.56 -3.28 -9.62
C ASP A 85 17.05 -3.37 -8.16
N ALA A 86 16.12 -3.65 -7.25
CA ALA A 86 16.42 -3.74 -5.83
C ALA A 86 16.77 -5.19 -5.46
N PRO A 87 17.73 -5.38 -4.54
CA PRO A 87 18.11 -6.73 -4.11
C PRO A 87 17.03 -7.40 -3.26
N ARG A 88 16.22 -6.62 -2.57
CA ARG A 88 15.18 -7.13 -1.68
C ARG A 88 13.96 -6.21 -1.69
N ALA A 89 12.84 -6.75 -1.23
CA ALA A 89 11.68 -5.96 -0.87
C ALA A 89 11.45 -6.13 0.63
N GLY A 90 11.23 -5.03 1.32
CA GLY A 90 10.94 -5.01 2.75
C GLY A 90 9.45 -4.91 3.00
N ILE A 91 9.02 -5.34 4.18
CA ILE A 91 7.64 -5.23 4.61
C ILE A 91 7.60 -4.79 6.07
N LEU A 92 6.69 -3.87 6.39
CA LEU A 92 6.45 -3.41 7.75
C LEU A 92 4.96 -3.23 7.97
N ILE A 93 4.50 -3.55 9.18
CA ILE A 93 3.14 -3.26 9.63
C ILE A 93 3.28 -2.46 10.92
N ALA A 94 2.89 -1.19 10.91
CA ALA A 94 3.02 -0.33 12.07
C ALA A 94 1.65 0.09 12.63
N GLY A 95 0.87 0.85 11.86
CA GLY A 95 -0.51 1.16 12.21
C GLY A 95 -0.71 2.29 13.20
N PHE A 96 0.33 3.04 13.57
CA PHE A 96 0.19 4.10 14.57
C PHE A 96 -0.42 5.39 14.01
N GLU A 97 -0.28 5.65 12.72
CA GLU A 97 -0.75 6.91 12.14
C GLU A 97 -2.18 6.81 11.60
N VAL A 98 -2.52 5.70 10.94
CA VAL A 98 -3.85 5.47 10.39
C VAL A 98 -4.38 4.15 10.95
N PRO A 99 -5.51 4.18 11.68
CA PRO A 99 -6.08 2.96 12.29
C PRO A 99 -6.83 2.12 11.26
N HIS A 100 -6.15 1.68 10.23
CA HIS A 100 -6.68 0.91 9.12
C HIS A 100 -5.55 0.04 8.59
N LEU A 101 -5.72 -1.26 8.65
CA LEU A 101 -4.69 -2.25 8.33
C LEU A 101 -4.07 -1.99 6.97
N HIS A 102 -2.77 -1.79 6.97
CA HIS A 102 -1.99 -1.61 5.76
C HIS A 102 -0.58 -2.15 5.97
N LEU A 103 -0.07 -2.79 4.94
CA LEU A 103 1.27 -3.33 4.90
C LEU A 103 2.14 -2.41 4.05
N HIS A 104 3.21 -1.89 4.64
CA HIS A 104 4.22 -1.16 3.89
C HIS A 104 5.08 -2.16 3.15
N VAL A 105 5.23 -1.99 1.84
CA VAL A 105 6.09 -2.83 1.00
C VAL A 105 6.98 -1.89 0.20
N PHE A 106 8.28 -2.09 0.25
CA PHE A 106 9.21 -1.14 -0.39
C PHE A 106 10.45 -1.86 -0.91
N PRO A 107 11.01 -1.36 -2.02
CA PRO A 107 12.28 -1.89 -2.49
C PRO A 107 13.36 -1.49 -1.49
N SER A 108 14.28 -2.39 -1.19
CA SER A 108 15.25 -2.16 -0.14
C SER A 108 16.65 -2.56 -0.57
N TRP A 109 17.63 -1.73 -0.22
CA TRP A 109 19.05 -1.94 -0.46
C TRP A 109 19.83 -2.17 0.82
N GLY A 110 19.21 -1.95 1.98
CA GLY A 110 19.84 -2.17 3.27
C GLY A 110 18.87 -2.00 4.42
N ILE A 111 19.32 -2.36 5.62
CA ILE A 111 18.50 -2.30 6.82
C ILE A 111 18.09 -0.86 7.18
N ASP A 112 18.87 0.12 6.76
CA ASP A 112 18.56 1.53 7.02
C ASP A 112 17.28 1.98 6.32
N ASP A 113 16.85 1.27 5.29
CA ASP A 113 15.58 1.58 4.61
C ASP A 113 14.37 1.28 5.49
N PHE A 114 14.52 0.51 6.57
CA PHE A 114 13.44 0.11 7.46
C PHE A 114 13.22 1.09 8.62
N ASP A 115 13.48 2.36 8.38
CA ASP A 115 13.37 3.40 9.40
C ASP A 115 12.53 4.55 8.86
N PHE A 116 11.32 4.73 9.41
CA PHE A 116 10.41 5.77 8.95
C PHE A 116 10.97 7.20 9.15
N SER A 117 11.96 7.38 10.02
CA SER A 117 12.60 8.68 10.15
C SER A 117 13.35 9.09 8.88
N ASN A 118 13.63 8.14 7.99
CA ASN A 118 14.28 8.39 6.71
C ASN A 118 13.27 8.60 5.56
N ALA A 119 11.97 8.61 5.85
CA ALA A 119 10.96 8.79 4.81
C ALA A 119 11.04 10.20 4.20
N ASP A 120 10.82 10.27 2.90
CA ASP A 120 10.77 11.55 2.19
C ASP A 120 9.35 12.12 2.33
N HIS A 121 9.20 13.18 3.12
CA HIS A 121 7.90 13.81 3.36
C HIS A 121 7.53 14.87 2.33
N ASP A 122 8.37 15.09 1.34
CA ASP A 122 8.13 16.09 0.28
C ASP A 122 8.62 15.56 -1.07
N PRO A 123 8.11 14.38 -1.51
CA PRO A 123 8.54 13.83 -2.80
C PRO A 123 7.98 14.65 -3.97
N GLU A 124 8.72 14.70 -5.07
CA GLU A 124 8.23 15.34 -6.28
C GLU A 124 7.06 14.51 -6.85
N PRO A 125 5.91 15.14 -7.14
CA PRO A 125 4.76 14.40 -7.72
C PRO A 125 5.12 13.62 -8.98
N ALA A 126 5.97 14.16 -9.83
CA ALA A 126 6.40 13.48 -11.05
C ALA A 126 7.17 12.19 -10.75
N GLU A 127 7.95 12.16 -9.67
CA GLU A 127 8.67 10.96 -9.26
C GLU A 127 7.70 9.88 -8.75
N LEU A 128 6.67 10.29 -8.00
CA LEU A 128 5.63 9.38 -7.54
C LEU A 128 4.86 8.80 -8.73
N ASP A 129 4.52 9.63 -9.70
CA ASP A 129 3.83 9.18 -10.91
C ASP A 129 4.67 8.17 -11.69
N ALA A 130 5.96 8.47 -11.86
CA ALA A 130 6.88 7.57 -12.57
C ALA A 130 7.04 6.24 -11.84
N ALA A 131 7.13 6.26 -10.52
CA ALA A 131 7.24 5.06 -9.71
C ALA A 131 5.98 4.20 -9.83
N ALA A 132 4.81 4.82 -9.80
CA ALA A 132 3.54 4.10 -9.97
C ALA A 132 3.47 3.44 -11.35
N ASP A 133 3.84 4.17 -12.40
CA ASP A 133 3.84 3.64 -13.76
C ASP A 133 4.82 2.45 -13.90
N ALA A 134 5.99 2.55 -13.29
CA ALA A 134 6.98 1.47 -13.32
C ALA A 134 6.45 0.21 -12.63
N LEU A 135 5.80 0.37 -11.48
CA LEU A 135 5.20 -0.76 -10.77
C LEU A 135 4.06 -1.39 -11.56
N ARG A 136 3.17 -0.57 -12.13
CA ARG A 136 2.07 -1.07 -12.95
C ARG A 136 2.58 -1.87 -14.14
N ALA A 137 3.62 -1.37 -14.79
CA ALA A 137 4.22 -2.07 -15.93
C ALA A 137 4.81 -3.42 -15.50
N ALA A 138 5.53 -3.46 -14.38
CA ALA A 138 6.12 -4.69 -13.86
C ALA A 138 5.04 -5.70 -13.47
N LEU A 139 3.96 -5.26 -12.84
CA LEU A 139 2.85 -6.13 -12.46
C LEU A 139 2.13 -6.69 -13.68
N ARG A 140 1.91 -5.89 -14.72
CA ARG A 140 1.30 -6.35 -15.97
C ARG A 140 2.19 -7.39 -16.64
N LYS A 141 3.48 -7.14 -16.68
CA LYS A 141 4.44 -8.08 -17.27
C LYS A 141 4.46 -9.40 -16.52
N ALA A 142 4.24 -9.37 -15.21
CA ALA A 142 4.18 -10.57 -14.37
C ALA A 142 2.85 -11.32 -14.48
N GLY A 143 1.90 -10.83 -15.27
CA GLY A 143 0.63 -11.51 -15.50
C GLY A 143 -0.54 -11.03 -14.65
N HIS A 144 -0.38 -9.93 -13.92
CA HIS A 144 -1.41 -9.39 -13.02
C HIS A 144 -2.20 -8.23 -13.62
N GLY A 145 -2.18 -8.09 -14.95
CA GLY A 145 -2.79 -6.95 -15.61
C GLY A 145 -4.26 -6.69 -15.29
N ASP A 146 -5.02 -7.76 -15.03
CA ASP A 146 -6.45 -7.64 -14.69
C ASP A 146 -6.68 -6.94 -13.35
N LEU A 147 -5.66 -6.90 -12.49
CA LEU A 147 -5.75 -6.32 -11.15
C LEU A 147 -5.02 -4.98 -11.05
N VAL A 148 -4.46 -4.49 -12.14
CA VAL A 148 -3.67 -3.26 -12.17
C VAL A 148 -4.51 -2.13 -12.73
N PRO A 149 -4.87 -1.12 -11.90
CA PRO A 149 -5.58 0.06 -12.40
C PRO A 149 -4.70 0.87 -13.34
N SER A 150 -5.33 1.67 -14.20
CA SER A 150 -4.60 2.58 -15.09
C SER A 150 -4.09 3.83 -14.38
N SER A 151 -4.65 4.12 -13.18
CA SER A 151 -4.24 5.29 -12.41
C SER A 151 -4.51 5.11 -10.92
#